data_78c4233e34163d9621c92d417b32693b
#
_entry.id   78c4233e34163d9621c92d417b32693b
#
_cell.length_a   1.000
_cell.length_b   1.000
_cell.length_c   1.000
_cell.angle_alpha   90.00
_cell.angle_beta   90.00
_cell.angle_gamma   90.00
#
_symmetry.space_group_name_H-M   'P 1'
#
loop_
_entity.id
_entity.type
_entity.pdbx_description
1 polymer ?
#
loop_
_entity_poly.entity_id
_entity_poly.type
_entity_poly.pdbx_seq_one_letter_code
_entity_poly.pdbx_strand_id
1 'polypeptide(L)'
;QRTFTEAGEQGMLILGPDLTEGITLSWIVVTTAASVEDDESIRQEWTTADHPVGLDVHQRGVAARAELLAQLIGLSSNIRMDLSTAGLHHDDGKADPRFQRFRLGNTTDQVLAKSLDPSAQSISRRRWSGGLPRGWRHELRSVAIAWPTISWEQDAELIARLIGTSHGH
;
A
#
# COMPACT_ATOMS: atom_id res chain seq x y z
N GLN A 1 -1.98 27.29 -12.78
CA GLN A 1 -1.75 27.12 -11.33
C GLN A 1 -2.80 27.97 -10.61
N ARG A 2 -3.69 27.34 -9.87
CA ARG A 2 -4.67 28.03 -9.02
C ARG A 2 -4.43 27.62 -7.58
N THR A 3 -4.32 28.61 -6.71
CA THR A 3 -4.24 28.41 -5.25
C THR A 3 -5.66 28.49 -4.68
N PHE A 4 -6.00 27.61 -3.79
CA PHE A 4 -7.26 27.70 -3.03
C PHE A 4 -6.95 27.60 -1.54
N THR A 5 -7.79 28.24 -0.75
CA THR A 5 -7.75 28.17 0.72
C THR A 5 -9.12 27.73 1.18
N GLU A 6 -9.24 26.60 1.83
CA GLU A 6 -10.47 26.10 2.40
C GLU A 6 -10.23 25.73 3.86
N ALA A 7 -11.04 26.28 4.75
CA ALA A 7 -11.09 25.93 6.18
C ALA A 7 -9.74 25.85 6.92
N GLY A 8 -8.77 26.70 6.58
CA GLY A 8 -7.45 26.73 7.24
C GLY A 8 -6.41 25.79 6.64
N GLU A 9 -6.75 25.04 5.61
CA GLU A 9 -5.81 24.24 4.85
C GLU A 9 -5.33 25.01 3.60
N GLN A 10 -4.03 25.11 3.42
CA GLN A 10 -3.45 25.66 2.19
C GLN A 10 -3.10 24.49 1.27
N GLY A 11 -3.76 24.44 0.13
CA GLY A 11 -3.48 23.49 -0.93
C GLY A 11 -3.11 24.18 -2.24
N MET A 12 -2.25 23.60 -3.02
CA MET A 12 -1.92 24.02 -4.36
C MET A 12 -2.55 23.05 -5.36
N LEU A 13 -3.45 23.59 -6.20
CA LEU A 13 -4.04 22.83 -7.28
C LEU A 13 -3.18 23.02 -8.53
N ILE A 14 -2.54 21.97 -8.98
CA ILE A 14 -1.80 21.96 -10.25
C ILE A 14 -2.73 21.39 -11.32
N LEU A 15 -3.18 22.24 -12.22
CA LEU A 15 -3.87 21.79 -13.43
C LEU A 15 -2.81 21.30 -14.41
N GLY A 16 -2.97 20.06 -14.86
CA GLY A 16 -2.20 19.53 -15.98
C GLY A 16 -2.39 20.39 -17.25
N PRO A 17 -1.55 20.22 -18.26
CA PRO A 17 -1.72 20.92 -19.55
C PRO A 17 -3.11 20.63 -20.09
N ASP A 18 -3.76 21.67 -20.58
CA ASP A 18 -5.04 21.59 -21.26
C ASP A 18 -4.81 20.87 -22.60
N LEU A 19 -4.99 19.56 -22.56
CA LEU A 19 -4.95 18.72 -23.74
C LEU A 19 -6.39 18.69 -24.28
N THR A 20 -6.68 19.62 -25.14
CA THR A 20 -7.91 19.64 -25.92
C THR A 20 -8.05 18.35 -26.70
N GLU A 21 -9.05 17.58 -26.38
CA GLU A 21 -9.60 16.37 -26.95
C GLU A 21 -9.43 15.11 -26.07
N GLY A 22 -10.42 14.91 -25.22
CA GLY A 22 -10.75 13.58 -24.69
C GLY A 22 -9.90 13.06 -23.52
N ILE A 23 -9.15 13.90 -22.82
CA ILE A 23 -8.31 13.48 -21.72
C ILE A 23 -8.93 13.83 -20.37
N THR A 24 -9.03 12.83 -19.53
CA THR A 24 -9.42 12.96 -18.13
C THR A 24 -8.47 13.93 -17.41
N LEU A 25 -9.01 14.99 -16.84
CA LEU A 25 -8.24 15.92 -15.99
C LEU A 25 -7.70 15.16 -14.79
N SER A 26 -6.40 14.98 -14.74
CA SER A 26 -5.74 14.46 -13.55
C SER A 26 -5.47 15.60 -12.58
N TRP A 27 -6.08 15.53 -11.39
CA TRP A 27 -5.89 16.49 -10.32
C TRP A 27 -4.80 15.99 -9.37
N ILE A 28 -3.75 16.77 -9.20
CA ILE A 28 -2.78 16.55 -8.12
C ILE A 28 -3.05 17.62 -7.06
N VAL A 29 -3.61 17.23 -5.93
CA VAL A 29 -3.73 18.07 -4.76
C VAL A 29 -2.47 17.91 -3.93
N VAL A 30 -1.61 18.92 -3.93
CA VAL A 30 -0.49 18.97 -3.01
C VAL A 30 -0.93 19.77 -1.80
N THR A 31 -1.18 19.08 -0.69
CA THR A 31 -1.41 19.75 0.59
C THR A 31 -0.08 20.07 1.23
N THR A 32 0.11 21.31 1.65
CA THR A 32 1.28 21.76 2.42
C THR A 32 1.10 21.51 3.92
N ALA A 33 0.03 20.83 4.32
CA ALA A 33 -0.15 20.43 5.70
C ALA A 33 1.04 19.57 6.15
N ALA A 34 1.91 20.22 6.90
CA ALA A 34 3.09 19.62 7.49
C ALA A 34 2.66 18.66 8.59
N SER A 35 2.42 17.52 8.29
CA SER A 35 2.56 16.25 8.97
C SER A 35 1.89 15.26 8.06
N VAL A 36 2.66 14.75 7.13
CA VAL A 36 2.45 13.37 6.76
C VAL A 36 2.74 12.60 8.04
N GLU A 37 1.81 12.66 8.99
CA GLU A 37 1.71 11.61 9.98
C GLU A 37 1.60 10.37 9.14
N ASP A 38 2.53 9.49 9.36
CA ASP A 38 2.70 8.24 8.66
C ASP A 38 1.35 7.56 8.56
N ASP A 39 0.79 7.56 7.40
CA ASP A 39 -0.55 7.09 7.12
C ASP A 39 -0.76 5.63 7.57
N GLU A 40 0.33 4.85 7.65
CA GLU A 40 0.32 3.53 8.27
C GLU A 40 0.04 3.55 9.78
N SER A 41 0.34 4.64 10.49
CA SER A 41 0.02 4.73 11.91
C SER A 41 -1.47 5.00 12.16
N ILE A 42 -2.16 5.59 11.20
CA ILE A 42 -3.58 5.94 11.30
C ILE A 42 -4.47 4.73 10.97
N ARG A 43 -3.98 3.77 10.16
CA ARG A 43 -4.77 2.64 9.67
C ARG A 43 -4.48 1.36 10.45
N GLN A 44 -4.68 1.42 11.76
CA GLN A 44 -4.52 0.28 12.66
C GLN A 44 -5.37 -0.94 12.23
N GLU A 45 -6.54 -0.72 11.67
CA GLU A 45 -7.44 -1.76 11.15
C GLU A 45 -6.82 -2.63 10.04
N TRP A 46 -5.79 -2.12 9.33
CA TRP A 46 -5.12 -2.90 8.29
C TRP A 46 -4.06 -3.85 8.83
N THR A 47 -3.58 -3.60 10.04
CA THR A 47 -2.54 -4.42 10.67
C THR A 47 -3.06 -5.25 11.83
N THR A 48 -4.30 -5.04 12.27
CA THR A 48 -4.92 -5.79 13.35
C THR A 48 -6.04 -6.71 12.85
N ALA A 49 -6.24 -7.82 13.55
CA ALA A 49 -7.31 -8.77 13.32
C ALA A 49 -7.66 -9.48 14.63
N ASP A 50 -8.80 -10.17 14.67
CA ASP A 50 -9.24 -10.95 15.83
C ASP A 50 -8.29 -12.12 16.16
N HIS A 51 -7.45 -12.48 15.20
CA HIS A 51 -6.42 -13.51 15.36
C HIS A 51 -5.23 -13.19 14.44
N PRO A 52 -4.02 -13.69 14.77
CA PRO A 52 -2.87 -13.50 13.90
C PRO A 52 -3.11 -14.12 12.52
N VAL A 53 -2.79 -13.37 11.47
CA VAL A 53 -2.93 -13.83 10.08
C VAL A 53 -1.54 -13.94 9.46
N GLY A 54 -1.17 -15.14 9.01
CA GLY A 54 0.08 -15.38 8.30
C GLY A 54 0.13 -14.61 6.96
N LEU A 55 1.30 -14.06 6.63
CA LEU A 55 1.48 -13.24 5.45
C LEU A 55 1.16 -14.02 4.17
N ASP A 56 1.65 -15.23 4.05
CA ASP A 56 1.45 -16.10 2.89
C ASP A 56 -0.03 -16.48 2.67
N VAL A 57 -0.76 -16.74 3.76
CA VAL A 57 -2.21 -17.03 3.70
C VAL A 57 -2.98 -15.79 3.26
N HIS A 58 -2.63 -14.62 3.82
CA HIS A 58 -3.24 -13.36 3.46
C HIS A 58 -3.05 -13.03 1.98
N GLN A 59 -1.81 -13.09 1.50
CA GLN A 59 -1.45 -12.76 0.12
C GLN A 59 -2.16 -13.69 -0.89
N ARG A 60 -2.15 -15.00 -0.66
CA ARG A 60 -2.91 -15.94 -1.50
C ARG A 60 -4.41 -15.65 -1.49
N GLY A 61 -4.97 -15.29 -0.34
CA GLY A 61 -6.38 -14.91 -0.22
C GLY A 61 -6.72 -13.66 -1.02
N VAL A 62 -5.86 -12.62 -0.97
CA VAL A 62 -6.02 -11.39 -1.75
C VAL A 62 -5.89 -11.66 -3.25
N ALA A 63 -4.87 -12.43 -3.66
CA ALA A 63 -4.67 -12.80 -5.07
C ALA A 63 -5.89 -13.54 -5.64
N ALA A 64 -6.37 -14.56 -4.97
CA ALA A 64 -7.55 -15.31 -5.40
C ALA A 64 -8.81 -14.44 -5.46
N ARG A 65 -8.97 -13.53 -4.50
CA ARG A 65 -10.11 -12.61 -4.48
C ARG A 65 -10.04 -11.59 -5.61
N ALA A 66 -8.86 -11.04 -5.89
CA ALA A 66 -8.63 -10.11 -7.00
C ALA A 66 -8.96 -10.77 -8.34
N GLU A 67 -8.48 -11.98 -8.58
CA GLU A 67 -8.76 -12.76 -9.78
C GLU A 67 -10.27 -13.04 -9.94
N LEU A 68 -10.93 -13.49 -8.88
CA LEU A 68 -12.38 -13.76 -8.91
C LEU A 68 -13.18 -12.50 -9.23
N LEU A 69 -12.89 -11.37 -8.58
CA LEU A 69 -13.58 -10.11 -8.83
C LEU A 69 -13.36 -9.64 -10.27
N ALA A 70 -12.12 -9.71 -10.76
CA ALA A 70 -11.79 -9.35 -12.13
C ALA A 70 -12.52 -10.25 -13.16
N GLN A 71 -12.67 -11.52 -12.87
CA GLN A 71 -13.47 -12.45 -13.67
C GLN A 71 -14.95 -12.06 -13.69
N LEU A 72 -15.52 -11.76 -12.53
CA LEU A 72 -16.94 -11.40 -12.40
C LEU A 72 -17.31 -10.13 -13.15
N ILE A 73 -16.40 -9.16 -13.25
CA ILE A 73 -16.60 -7.92 -14.01
C ILE A 73 -16.14 -8.03 -15.47
N GLY A 74 -15.73 -9.21 -15.93
CA GLY A 74 -15.45 -9.48 -17.33
C GLY A 74 -14.10 -8.97 -17.85
N LEU A 75 -13.09 -8.78 -16.97
CA LEU A 75 -11.75 -8.38 -17.42
C LEU A 75 -11.06 -9.50 -18.20
N SER A 76 -10.16 -9.12 -19.11
CA SER A 76 -9.35 -10.06 -19.88
C SER A 76 -8.49 -10.95 -19.00
N SER A 77 -8.08 -12.11 -19.52
CA SER A 77 -7.23 -13.06 -18.79
C SER A 77 -5.91 -12.42 -18.32
N ASN A 78 -5.30 -11.57 -19.14
CA ASN A 78 -4.03 -10.91 -18.82
C ASN A 78 -4.22 -9.97 -17.61
N ILE A 79 -5.21 -9.08 -17.63
CA ILE A 79 -5.49 -8.18 -16.52
C ILE A 79 -5.86 -8.95 -15.24
N ARG A 80 -6.57 -10.08 -15.37
CA ARG A 80 -6.85 -10.93 -14.19
C ARG A 80 -5.58 -11.49 -13.58
N MET A 81 -4.62 -11.94 -14.41
CA MET A 81 -3.33 -12.41 -13.94
C MET A 81 -2.52 -11.31 -13.29
N ASP A 82 -2.48 -10.11 -13.87
CA ASP A 82 -1.77 -8.95 -13.32
C ASP A 82 -2.32 -8.56 -11.94
N LEU A 83 -3.65 -8.52 -11.80
CA LEU A 83 -4.32 -8.24 -10.53
C LEU A 83 -4.06 -9.33 -9.49
N SER A 84 -4.06 -10.60 -9.89
CA SER A 84 -3.73 -11.72 -9.02
C SER A 84 -2.26 -11.66 -8.56
N THR A 85 -1.34 -11.37 -9.47
CA THR A 85 0.10 -11.18 -9.19
C THR A 85 0.31 -9.99 -8.25
N ALA A 86 -0.33 -8.87 -8.52
CA ALA A 86 -0.26 -7.70 -7.63
C ALA A 86 -0.80 -8.04 -6.24
N GLY A 87 -1.93 -8.73 -6.15
CA GLY A 87 -2.50 -9.19 -4.89
C GLY A 87 -1.60 -10.16 -4.13
N LEU A 88 -0.84 -10.99 -4.84
CA LEU A 88 0.14 -11.91 -4.22
C LEU A 88 1.31 -11.16 -3.58
N HIS A 89 1.74 -10.06 -4.17
CA HIS A 89 2.96 -9.34 -3.78
C HIS A 89 2.72 -8.03 -3.01
N HIS A 90 1.46 -7.58 -2.83
CA HIS A 90 1.16 -6.25 -2.27
C HIS A 90 1.76 -6.00 -0.88
N ASP A 91 1.91 -7.04 -0.10
CA ASP A 91 2.33 -7.02 1.30
C ASP A 91 3.73 -7.62 1.56
N ASP A 92 4.51 -7.96 0.52
CA ASP A 92 5.86 -8.53 0.67
C ASP A 92 6.76 -7.70 1.59
N GLY A 93 6.60 -6.38 1.57
CA GLY A 93 7.33 -5.46 2.44
C GLY A 93 7.08 -5.67 3.93
N LYS A 94 5.94 -6.26 4.31
CA LYS A 94 5.64 -6.59 5.71
C LYS A 94 6.57 -7.68 6.26
N ALA A 95 7.24 -8.45 5.40
CA ALA A 95 8.23 -9.43 5.83
C ALA A 95 9.51 -8.80 6.40
N ASP A 96 9.71 -7.48 6.31
CA ASP A 96 10.83 -6.80 6.94
C ASP A 96 10.83 -7.08 8.46
N PRO A 97 11.94 -7.61 9.05
CA PRO A 97 11.98 -7.97 10.46
C PRO A 97 11.67 -6.80 11.40
N ARG A 98 11.98 -5.57 10.99
CA ARG A 98 11.66 -4.37 11.77
C ARG A 98 10.16 -4.11 11.76
N PHE A 99 9.49 -4.29 10.62
CA PHE A 99 8.04 -4.19 10.52
C PHE A 99 7.37 -5.26 11.39
N GLN A 100 7.78 -6.52 11.25
CA GLN A 100 7.25 -7.64 12.04
C GLN A 100 7.37 -7.36 13.55
N ARG A 101 8.56 -7.00 14.00
CA ARG A 101 8.83 -6.82 15.43
C ARG A 101 8.19 -5.55 15.99
N PHE A 102 8.33 -4.42 15.28
CA PHE A 102 8.01 -3.11 15.85
C PHE A 102 6.64 -2.59 15.45
N ARG A 103 6.11 -3.02 14.30
CA ARG A 103 4.77 -2.65 13.87
C ARG A 103 3.73 -3.67 14.29
N LEU A 104 3.99 -4.95 14.05
CA LEU A 104 3.05 -6.02 14.37
C LEU A 104 3.26 -6.60 15.77
N GLY A 105 4.35 -6.27 16.47
CA GLY A 105 4.67 -6.86 17.76
C GLY A 105 4.92 -8.37 17.67
N ASN A 106 5.29 -8.86 16.49
CA ASN A 106 5.50 -10.28 16.24
C ASN A 106 6.76 -10.77 16.96
N THR A 107 6.60 -11.78 17.80
CA THR A 107 7.69 -12.46 18.54
C THR A 107 7.86 -13.92 18.09
N THR A 108 7.16 -14.33 17.05
CA THR A 108 7.21 -15.70 16.51
C THR A 108 8.04 -15.76 15.23
N ASP A 109 8.40 -16.97 14.81
CA ASP A 109 9.09 -17.20 13.53
C ASP A 109 8.14 -17.09 12.32
N GLN A 110 6.83 -17.12 12.55
CA GLN A 110 5.84 -16.94 11.49
C GLN A 110 5.77 -15.49 11.07
N VAL A 111 5.90 -15.21 9.77
CA VAL A 111 5.71 -13.86 9.21
C VAL A 111 4.21 -13.56 9.14
N LEU A 112 3.79 -12.45 9.76
CA LEU A 112 2.39 -12.06 9.86
C LEU A 112 2.04 -10.93 8.89
N ALA A 113 0.82 -10.97 8.35
CA ALA A 113 0.19 -9.83 7.68
C ALA A 113 -0.55 -8.94 8.68
N LYS A 114 -1.16 -9.56 9.71
CA LYS A 114 -1.93 -8.89 10.77
C LYS A 114 -1.64 -9.51 12.12
N SER A 115 -1.69 -8.69 13.17
CA SER A 115 -1.47 -9.11 14.56
C SER A 115 -2.65 -8.79 15.46
N LEU A 116 -2.64 -9.31 16.68
CA LEU A 116 -3.63 -9.03 17.72
C LEU A 116 -3.37 -7.73 18.49
N ASP A 117 -2.29 -6.98 18.19
CA ASP A 117 -1.91 -5.84 19.03
C ASP A 117 -2.83 -4.62 18.79
N PRO A 118 -3.75 -4.31 19.70
CA PRO A 118 -4.76 -3.28 19.52
C PRO A 118 -4.29 -1.87 19.89
N SER A 119 -3.05 -1.68 20.37
CA SER A 119 -2.67 -0.39 20.92
C SER A 119 -1.92 0.51 19.95
N ALA A 120 -2.61 1.49 19.36
CA ALA A 120 -2.02 2.53 18.52
C ALA A 120 -0.85 3.28 19.19
N GLN A 121 -0.91 3.46 20.51
CA GLN A 121 0.18 4.09 21.27
C GLN A 121 1.44 3.24 21.32
N SER A 122 1.31 1.92 21.38
CA SER A 122 2.45 1.01 21.31
C SER A 122 3.07 0.98 19.93
N ILE A 123 2.26 1.09 18.88
CA ILE A 123 2.72 1.13 17.49
C ILE A 123 3.59 2.39 17.26
N SER A 124 3.10 3.57 17.63
CA SER A 124 3.87 4.81 17.48
C SER A 124 5.20 4.77 18.23
N ARG A 125 5.19 4.28 19.46
CA ARG A 125 6.41 4.13 20.27
C ARG A 125 7.41 3.13 19.66
N ARG A 126 6.91 1.99 19.19
CA ARG A 126 7.71 0.94 18.53
C ARG A 126 8.31 1.43 17.22
N ARG A 127 7.60 2.26 16.48
CA ARG A 127 8.08 2.86 15.24
C ARG A 127 9.37 3.65 15.42
N TRP A 128 9.42 4.53 16.42
CA TRP A 128 10.62 5.34 16.69
C TRP A 128 11.79 4.49 17.16
N SER A 129 11.54 3.42 17.88
CA SER A 129 12.56 2.49 18.35
C SER A 129 12.96 1.43 17.32
N GLY A 130 12.18 1.25 16.26
CA GLY A 130 12.31 0.13 15.32
C GLY A 130 13.32 0.31 14.21
N GLY A 131 13.92 1.49 14.06
CA GLY A 131 14.90 1.75 13.02
C GLY A 131 14.30 1.79 11.60
N LEU A 132 12.97 1.88 11.44
CA LEU A 132 12.34 2.15 10.17
C LEU A 132 12.52 3.63 9.83
N PRO A 133 13.02 3.98 8.63
CA PRO A 133 13.18 5.37 8.22
C PRO A 133 11.85 6.13 8.25
N ARG A 134 11.92 7.45 8.45
CA ARG A 134 10.73 8.30 8.33
C ARG A 134 10.17 8.19 6.91
N GLY A 135 8.85 8.02 6.80
CA GLY A 135 8.19 7.82 5.49
C GLY A 135 8.40 6.43 4.89
N TRP A 136 8.93 5.47 5.66
CA TRP A 136 9.02 4.09 5.20
C TRP A 136 7.61 3.51 5.01
N ARG A 137 7.42 2.84 3.88
CA ARG A 137 6.14 2.25 3.48
C ARG A 137 6.37 0.82 3.02
N HIS A 138 5.56 -0.10 3.54
CA HIS A 138 5.68 -1.51 3.16
C HIS A 138 5.32 -1.73 1.70
N GLU A 139 4.42 -0.94 1.11
CA GLU A 139 4.04 -1.05 -0.30
C GLU A 139 5.23 -0.78 -1.23
N LEU A 140 6.00 0.29 -0.96
CA LEU A 140 7.21 0.58 -1.74
C LEU A 140 8.29 -0.49 -1.53
N ARG A 141 8.38 -1.03 -0.32
CA ARG A 141 9.25 -2.16 -0.04
C ARG A 141 8.78 -3.42 -0.77
N SER A 142 7.47 -3.65 -0.86
CA SER A 142 6.87 -4.75 -1.62
C SER A 142 7.24 -4.67 -3.09
N VAL A 143 7.12 -3.50 -3.73
CA VAL A 143 7.57 -3.30 -5.11
C VAL A 143 9.05 -3.68 -5.26
N ALA A 144 9.91 -3.20 -4.36
CA ALA A 144 11.35 -3.50 -4.46
C ALA A 144 11.66 -4.99 -4.29
N ILE A 145 10.91 -5.71 -3.46
CA ILE A 145 11.06 -7.16 -3.28
C ILE A 145 10.51 -7.93 -4.48
N ALA A 146 9.33 -7.56 -4.98
CA ALA A 146 8.67 -8.23 -6.08
C ALA A 146 9.35 -7.97 -7.44
N TRP A 147 10.00 -6.81 -7.64
CA TRP A 147 10.53 -6.38 -8.92
C TRP A 147 11.38 -7.42 -9.66
N PRO A 148 12.34 -8.13 -9.04
CA PRO A 148 13.10 -9.16 -9.73
C PRO A 148 12.24 -10.28 -10.34
N THR A 149 11.08 -10.54 -9.76
CA THR A 149 10.14 -11.57 -10.24
C THR A 149 9.22 -11.02 -11.32
N ILE A 150 8.63 -9.84 -11.09
CA ILE A 150 7.61 -9.28 -11.98
C ILE A 150 8.18 -8.54 -13.19
N SER A 151 9.44 -8.13 -13.18
CA SER A 151 10.05 -7.34 -14.26
C SER A 151 10.09 -8.04 -15.63
N TRP A 152 9.84 -9.33 -15.67
CA TRP A 152 9.76 -10.15 -16.88
C TRP A 152 8.33 -10.30 -17.41
N GLU A 153 7.32 -9.87 -16.64
CA GLU A 153 5.93 -9.89 -17.04
C GLU A 153 5.66 -8.81 -18.11
N GLN A 154 4.66 -9.06 -18.95
CA GLN A 154 4.31 -8.14 -20.04
C GLN A 154 3.90 -6.76 -19.50
N ASP A 155 3.15 -6.74 -18.40
CA ASP A 155 2.59 -5.53 -17.78
C ASP A 155 3.25 -5.23 -16.42
N ALA A 156 4.58 -5.45 -16.32
CA ALA A 156 5.36 -5.29 -15.08
C ALA A 156 5.15 -3.93 -14.39
N GLU A 157 5.06 -2.84 -15.17
CA GLU A 157 4.83 -1.49 -14.62
C GLU A 157 3.44 -1.34 -14.01
N LEU A 158 2.41 -1.95 -14.63
CA LEU A 158 1.06 -1.98 -14.07
C LEU A 158 1.05 -2.74 -12.75
N ILE A 159 1.65 -3.94 -12.72
CA ILE A 159 1.74 -4.77 -11.51
C ILE A 159 2.47 -4.00 -10.41
N ALA A 160 3.63 -3.39 -10.70
CA ALA A 160 4.38 -2.60 -9.74
C ALA A 160 3.59 -1.41 -9.20
N ARG A 161 2.82 -0.73 -10.06
CA ARG A 161 1.94 0.37 -9.66
C ARG A 161 0.81 -0.11 -8.74
N LEU A 162 0.16 -1.22 -9.08
CA LEU A 162 -0.89 -1.82 -8.26
C LEU A 162 -0.36 -2.20 -6.87
N ILE A 163 0.84 -2.80 -6.78
CA ILE A 163 1.49 -3.10 -5.51
C ILE A 163 1.77 -1.81 -4.73
N GLY A 164 2.42 -0.82 -5.37
CA GLY A 164 2.88 0.40 -4.72
C GLY A 164 1.75 1.34 -4.25
N THR A 165 0.53 1.17 -4.78
CA THR A 165 -0.64 2.00 -4.45
C THR A 165 -1.77 1.20 -3.80
N SER A 166 -1.51 -0.02 -3.35
CA SER A 166 -2.53 -0.94 -2.81
C SER A 166 -3.33 -0.36 -1.64
N HIS A 167 -2.76 0.57 -0.90
CA HIS A 167 -3.41 1.25 0.21
C HIS A 167 -3.85 2.69 -0.11
N GLY A 168 -3.96 3.06 -1.38
CA GLY A 168 -4.62 4.29 -1.84
C GLY A 168 -3.79 5.56 -1.71
N HIS A 169 -2.52 5.52 -2.00
CA HIS A 169 -1.61 6.68 -2.00
C HIS A 169 -1.06 7.00 -3.37
#